data_cad395a956b530cb4eb4085186665752
#
_entry.id   cad395a956b530cb4eb4085186665752
#
_cell.length_a   1.000
_cell.length_b   1.000
_cell.length_c   1.000
_cell.angle_alpha   90.00
_cell.angle_beta   90.00
_cell.angle_gamma   90.00
#
_symmetry.space_group_name_H-M   'P 1'
#
loop_
_entity.id
_entity.type
_entity.pdbx_description
1 polymer ?
#
loop_
_entity_poly.entity_id
_entity_poly.type
_entity_poly.pdbx_seq_one_letter_code
_entity_poly.pdbx_strand_id
1 'polypeptide(L)'
;MFGNMEFKQERNSDQAILPDNTFAQKLAHLFGINVNDMTKGFLRPRIKVGRDFVTKAQTKEQVEFAVEALSKATYERLFKWIVTRINRSLDRTKRQGASFIGILDIAGFEIFELNSFEQLCINYTNEKLQQLFNHTVRCFYVLSF
;
A
#
# COMPACT_ATOMS: atom_id res chain seq x y z
N MET A 1 11.82 7.06 1.87
CA MET A 1 12.07 7.79 3.14
C MET A 1 11.78 6.94 4.36
N PHE A 2 10.61 6.31 4.48
CA PHE A 2 10.31 5.43 5.62
C PHE A 2 11.39 4.35 5.83
N GLY A 3 11.77 3.62 4.79
CA GLY A 3 12.79 2.57 4.86
C GLY A 3 14.22 3.05 5.14
N ASN A 4 14.43 4.37 5.19
CA ASN A 4 15.74 4.95 5.51
C ASN A 4 15.82 5.43 6.97
N MET A 5 14.77 5.23 7.76
CA MET A 5 14.81 5.49 9.20
C MET A 5 15.41 4.28 9.91
N GLU A 6 16.56 4.47 10.52
CA GLU A 6 17.28 3.41 11.24
C GLU A 6 16.97 3.47 12.73
N PHE A 7 16.25 2.48 13.21
CA PHE A 7 15.98 2.33 14.65
C PHE A 7 17.04 1.47 15.32
N LYS A 8 17.42 1.84 16.53
CA LYS A 8 18.36 1.08 17.36
C LYS A 8 17.71 0.73 18.69
N GLN A 9 18.21 -0.32 19.31
CA GLN A 9 17.85 -0.68 20.66
C GLN A 9 18.64 0.18 21.66
N GLU A 10 18.02 0.65 22.70
CA GLU A 10 18.66 1.37 23.77
C GLU A 10 19.56 0.41 24.59
N ARG A 11 20.74 0.89 25.03
CA ARG A 11 21.81 0.02 25.58
C ARG A 11 21.39 -0.83 26.80
N ASN A 12 20.46 -0.36 27.62
CA ASN A 12 20.05 -1.03 28.86
C ASN A 12 18.55 -1.34 28.91
N SER A 13 17.90 -1.41 27.74
CA SER A 13 16.45 -1.57 27.64
C SER A 13 16.11 -2.16 26.28
N ASP A 14 14.98 -2.85 26.18
CA ASP A 14 14.48 -3.34 24.90
C ASP A 14 13.78 -2.24 24.06
N GLN A 15 13.84 -0.99 24.52
CA GLN A 15 13.16 0.11 23.86
C GLN A 15 13.88 0.55 22.59
N ALA A 16 13.10 0.87 21.57
CA ALA A 16 13.62 1.46 20.36
C ALA A 16 13.94 2.94 20.57
N ILE A 17 15.01 3.37 19.91
CA ILE A 17 15.39 4.78 19.75
C ILE A 17 15.63 5.10 18.30
N LEU A 18 15.44 6.35 17.90
CA LEU A 18 15.78 6.90 16.60
C LEU A 18 16.97 7.86 16.75
N PRO A 19 18.23 7.39 16.55
CA PRO A 19 19.42 8.23 16.76
C PRO A 19 19.53 9.38 15.74
N ASP A 20 19.16 9.11 14.48
CA ASP A 20 19.10 10.11 13.42
C ASP A 20 17.66 10.33 12.97
N ASN A 21 17.17 11.55 13.11
CA ASN A 21 15.81 11.92 12.75
C ASN A 21 15.71 12.64 11.40
N THR A 22 16.80 12.69 10.60
CA THR A 22 16.83 13.43 9.34
C THR A 22 15.70 13.01 8.39
N PHE A 23 15.49 11.72 8.21
CA PHE A 23 14.40 11.21 7.37
C PHE A 23 13.03 11.41 8.01
N ALA A 24 12.95 11.32 9.34
CA ALA A 24 11.71 11.61 10.07
C ALA A 24 11.29 13.08 9.92
N GLN A 25 12.24 14.03 9.94
CA GLN A 25 11.98 15.45 9.69
C GLN A 25 11.42 15.68 8.27
N LYS A 26 12.04 15.08 7.25
CA LYS A 26 11.58 15.18 5.87
C LYS A 26 10.16 14.59 5.70
N LEU A 27 9.88 13.46 6.32
CA LEU A 27 8.54 12.85 6.30
C LEU A 27 7.52 13.73 7.01
N ALA A 28 7.84 14.21 8.21
CA ALA A 28 6.96 15.08 8.98
C ALA A 28 6.63 16.37 8.22
N HIS A 29 7.60 16.94 7.52
CA HIS A 29 7.39 18.08 6.64
C HIS A 29 6.41 17.76 5.50
N LEU A 30 6.59 16.63 4.80
CA LEU A 30 5.70 16.19 3.72
C LEU A 30 4.27 15.90 4.20
N PHE A 31 4.12 15.35 5.39
CA PHE A 31 2.82 15.08 5.99
C PHE A 31 2.17 16.30 6.66
N GLY A 32 2.91 17.39 6.84
CA GLY A 32 2.44 18.57 7.54
C GLY A 32 2.21 18.36 9.03
N ILE A 33 2.99 17.47 9.67
CA ILE A 33 2.88 17.11 11.08
C ILE A 33 4.16 17.42 11.84
N ASN A 34 4.07 17.49 13.16
CA ASN A 34 5.25 17.70 14.01
C ASN A 34 6.11 16.44 14.07
N VAL A 35 7.43 16.58 13.89
CA VAL A 35 8.38 15.46 13.90
C VAL A 35 8.41 14.73 15.25
N ASN A 36 8.30 15.45 16.35
CA ASN A 36 8.30 14.85 17.68
C ASN A 36 7.04 14.02 17.93
N ASP A 37 5.89 14.47 17.43
CA ASP A 37 4.63 13.74 17.56
C ASP A 37 4.66 12.48 16.70
N MET A 38 5.21 12.56 15.49
CA MET A 38 5.39 11.41 14.61
C MET A 38 6.33 10.37 15.23
N THR A 39 7.50 10.79 15.71
CA THR A 39 8.48 9.88 16.34
C THR A 39 7.96 9.28 17.65
N LYS A 40 7.26 10.06 18.48
CA LYS A 40 6.58 9.54 19.67
C LYS A 40 5.51 8.52 19.31
N GLY A 41 4.76 8.74 18.22
CA GLY A 41 3.75 7.81 17.74
C GLY A 41 4.33 6.44 17.37
N PHE A 42 5.56 6.38 16.87
CA PHE A 42 6.26 5.13 16.59
C PHE A 42 6.91 4.51 17.83
N LEU A 43 7.66 5.30 18.57
CA LEU A 43 8.47 4.80 19.69
C LEU A 43 7.64 4.51 20.95
N ARG A 44 6.61 5.30 21.18
CA ARG A 44 5.78 5.25 22.38
C ARG A 44 4.30 5.52 22.07
N PRO A 45 3.63 4.63 21.32
CA PRO A 45 2.23 4.80 20.97
C PRO A 45 1.34 4.82 22.23
N ARG A 46 0.25 5.56 22.14
CA ARG A 46 -0.81 5.56 23.13
C ARG A 46 -1.80 4.45 22.82
N ILE A 47 -1.93 3.51 23.71
CA ILE A 47 -2.84 2.36 23.58
C ILE A 47 -4.00 2.56 24.54
N LYS A 48 -5.22 2.34 24.06
CA LYS A 48 -6.41 2.37 24.92
C LYS A 48 -6.53 1.06 25.67
N VAL A 49 -6.53 1.14 26.98
CA VAL A 49 -6.73 0.00 27.88
C VAL A 49 -7.96 0.29 28.75
N GLY A 50 -9.09 -0.33 28.40
CA GLY A 50 -10.36 -0.02 29.04
C GLY A 50 -10.81 1.40 28.76
N ARG A 51 -10.92 2.24 29.81
CA ARG A 51 -11.30 3.66 29.72
C ARG A 51 -10.07 4.60 29.62
N ASP A 52 -8.89 4.10 29.93
CA ASP A 52 -7.67 4.91 30.03
C ASP A 52 -6.76 4.73 28.81
N PHE A 53 -5.86 5.70 28.61
CA PHE A 53 -4.81 5.63 27.61
C PHE A 53 -3.45 5.43 28.30
N VAL A 54 -2.76 4.37 27.93
CA VAL A 54 -1.42 4.06 28.42
C VAL A 54 -0.41 4.23 27.30
N THR A 55 0.71 4.84 27.61
CA THR A 55 1.85 4.94 26.70
C THR A 55 2.75 3.73 26.87
N LYS A 56 2.96 2.97 25.81
CA LYS A 56 3.82 1.77 25.85
C LYS A 56 5.04 1.99 24.94
N ALA A 57 6.24 1.85 25.51
CA ALA A 57 7.46 1.83 24.71
C ALA A 57 7.48 0.57 23.81
N GLN A 58 7.95 0.73 22.59
CA GLN A 58 8.03 -0.34 21.59
C GLN A 58 9.45 -0.87 21.49
N THR A 59 9.58 -2.16 21.14
CA THR A 59 10.87 -2.74 20.75
C THR A 59 11.25 -2.30 19.34
N LYS A 60 12.51 -2.53 18.96
CA LYS A 60 12.98 -2.20 17.60
C LYS A 60 12.12 -2.87 16.52
N GLU A 61 11.88 -4.17 16.63
CA GLU A 61 11.09 -4.94 15.67
C GLU A 61 9.64 -4.41 15.56
N GLN A 62 9.03 -4.04 16.70
CA GLN A 62 7.68 -3.50 16.73
C GLN A 62 7.59 -2.17 16.01
N VAL A 63 8.59 -1.30 16.18
CA VAL A 63 8.65 0.00 15.49
C VAL A 63 8.89 -0.20 14.01
N GLU A 64 9.82 -1.05 13.61
CA GLU A 64 10.10 -1.36 12.20
C GLU A 64 8.86 -1.90 11.50
N PHE A 65 8.14 -2.82 12.13
CA PHE A 65 6.87 -3.35 11.61
C PHE A 65 5.79 -2.26 11.49
N ALA A 66 5.66 -1.38 12.49
CA ALA A 66 4.69 -0.28 12.44
C ALA A 66 5.00 0.73 11.32
N VAL A 67 6.27 1.05 11.11
CA VAL A 67 6.74 1.94 10.03
C VAL A 67 6.50 1.31 8.67
N GLU A 68 6.77 0.01 8.53
CA GLU A 68 6.48 -0.74 7.30
C GLU A 68 4.98 -0.75 6.97
N ALA A 69 4.14 -1.06 7.95
CA ALA A 69 2.70 -1.06 7.79
C ALA A 69 2.16 0.32 7.38
N LEU A 70 2.65 1.39 8.03
CA LEU A 70 2.27 2.75 7.66
C LEU A 70 2.75 3.13 6.25
N SER A 71 3.95 2.71 5.88
CA SER A 71 4.51 2.92 4.54
C SER A 71 3.63 2.30 3.46
N LYS A 72 3.24 1.04 3.63
CA LYS A 72 2.32 0.32 2.73
C LYS A 72 0.96 1.01 2.64
N ALA A 73 0.37 1.36 3.77
CA ALA A 73 -0.94 2.04 3.80
C ALA A 73 -0.89 3.44 3.15
N THR A 74 0.20 4.16 3.33
CA THR A 74 0.40 5.47 2.71
C THR A 74 0.54 5.35 1.19
N TYR A 75 1.34 4.39 0.73
CA TYR A 75 1.51 4.12 -0.69
C TYR A 75 0.17 3.76 -1.36
N GLU A 76 -0.58 2.85 -0.77
CA GLU A 76 -1.88 2.42 -1.31
C GLU A 76 -2.85 3.61 -1.48
N ARG A 77 -2.97 4.45 -0.44
CA ARG A 77 -3.87 5.61 -0.48
C ARG A 77 -3.41 6.66 -1.48
N LEU A 78 -2.10 6.94 -1.53
CA LEU A 78 -1.52 7.87 -2.48
C LEU A 78 -1.72 7.39 -3.92
N PHE A 79 -1.48 6.11 -4.19
CA PHE A 79 -1.68 5.52 -5.51
C PHE A 79 -3.14 5.64 -5.95
N LYS A 80 -4.09 5.24 -5.11
CA LYS A 80 -5.53 5.38 -5.40
C LYS A 80 -5.93 6.83 -5.66
N TRP A 81 -5.40 7.77 -4.90
CA TRP A 81 -5.66 9.20 -5.10
C TRP A 81 -5.10 9.69 -6.44
N ILE A 82 -3.87 9.32 -6.78
CA ILE A 82 -3.24 9.69 -8.07
C ILE A 82 -4.07 9.14 -9.23
N VAL A 83 -4.44 7.86 -9.21
CA VAL A 83 -5.28 7.23 -10.24
C VAL A 83 -6.61 7.99 -10.40
N THR A 84 -7.26 8.32 -9.29
CA THR A 84 -8.50 9.11 -9.33
C THR A 84 -8.29 10.48 -9.97
N ARG A 85 -7.18 11.16 -9.66
CA ARG A 85 -6.84 12.46 -10.26
C ARG A 85 -6.56 12.36 -11.74
N ILE A 86 -5.81 11.34 -12.15
CA ILE A 86 -5.52 11.07 -13.57
C ILE A 86 -6.80 10.82 -14.35
N ASN A 87 -7.67 9.93 -13.85
CA ASN A 87 -8.94 9.62 -14.51
C ASN A 87 -9.82 10.86 -14.67
N ARG A 88 -9.91 11.70 -13.65
CA ARG A 88 -10.64 12.99 -13.75
C ARG A 88 -10.04 13.94 -14.80
N SER A 89 -8.72 13.92 -14.98
CA SER A 89 -8.03 14.74 -15.97
C SER A 89 -8.23 14.22 -17.40
N LEU A 90 -8.28 12.90 -17.55
CA LEU A 90 -8.45 12.24 -18.86
C LEU A 90 -9.91 12.20 -19.30
N ASP A 91 -10.84 12.09 -18.38
CA ASP A 91 -12.27 12.06 -18.69
C ASP A 91 -12.77 13.47 -19.06
N ARG A 92 -12.73 13.76 -20.35
CA ARG A 92 -13.23 15.00 -20.94
C ARG A 92 -14.68 14.91 -21.39
N THR A 93 -15.26 13.71 -21.46
CA THR A 93 -16.58 13.51 -22.08
C THR A 93 -17.72 13.93 -21.17
N LYS A 94 -17.59 13.75 -19.87
CA LYS A 94 -18.63 14.01 -18.85
C LYS A 94 -20.04 13.50 -19.25
N ARG A 95 -20.13 12.62 -20.25
CA ARG A 95 -21.37 12.07 -20.79
C ARG A 95 -21.65 10.71 -20.18
N GLN A 96 -22.76 10.59 -19.48
CA GLN A 96 -23.25 9.29 -19.07
C GLN A 96 -23.68 8.47 -20.28
N GLY A 97 -23.27 7.19 -20.34
CA GLY A 97 -23.66 6.26 -21.40
C GLY A 97 -22.89 6.39 -22.71
N ALA A 98 -21.77 7.11 -22.75
CA ALA A 98 -20.90 7.12 -23.92
C ALA A 98 -20.23 5.76 -24.11
N SER A 99 -20.16 5.30 -25.37
CA SER A 99 -19.36 4.11 -25.72
C SER A 99 -17.88 4.41 -25.53
N PHE A 100 -17.13 3.42 -25.07
CA PHE A 100 -15.69 3.55 -24.86
C PHE A 100 -14.94 2.32 -25.39
N ILE A 101 -13.68 2.51 -25.70
CA ILE A 101 -12.71 1.44 -25.97
C ILE A 101 -11.74 1.46 -24.82
N GLY A 102 -11.59 0.32 -24.15
CA GLY A 102 -10.67 0.14 -23.03
C GLY A 102 -9.49 -0.73 -23.42
N ILE A 103 -8.37 -0.53 -22.73
CA ILE A 103 -7.17 -1.38 -22.82
C ILE A 103 -6.93 -1.94 -21.43
N LEU A 104 -6.80 -3.27 -21.34
CA LEU A 104 -6.42 -3.96 -20.12
C LEU A 104 -4.92 -4.27 -20.19
N ASP A 105 -4.18 -3.71 -19.23
CA ASP A 105 -2.74 -3.97 -19.09
C ASP A 105 -2.48 -4.39 -17.64
N ILE A 106 -2.43 -5.71 -17.44
CA ILE A 106 -2.14 -6.33 -16.15
C ILE A 106 -0.92 -7.23 -16.27
N ALA A 107 -0.32 -7.59 -15.12
CA ALA A 107 0.73 -8.58 -15.08
C ALA A 107 0.24 -9.90 -15.69
N GLY A 108 0.98 -10.45 -16.66
CA GLY A 108 0.75 -11.78 -17.20
C GLY A 108 1.10 -12.88 -16.19
N PHE A 109 1.15 -14.13 -16.64
CA PHE A 109 1.58 -15.23 -15.78
C PHE A 109 3.01 -15.01 -15.28
N GLU A 110 3.19 -15.17 -13.98
CA GLU A 110 4.50 -15.10 -13.32
C GLU A 110 4.93 -16.49 -12.88
N ILE A 111 6.12 -16.90 -13.32
CA ILE A 111 6.73 -18.18 -12.98
C ILE A 111 8.16 -17.89 -12.56
N PHE A 112 8.42 -18.00 -11.26
CA PHE A 112 9.75 -17.84 -10.65
C PHE A 112 10.23 -19.18 -10.11
N GLU A 113 11.49 -19.26 -9.74
CA GLU A 113 12.05 -20.41 -9.04
C GLU A 113 11.34 -20.65 -7.70
N LEU A 114 11.07 -19.57 -6.96
CA LEU A 114 10.24 -19.59 -5.74
C LEU A 114 9.02 -18.72 -5.96
N ASN A 115 7.85 -19.35 -6.02
CA ASN A 115 6.57 -18.65 -6.15
C ASN A 115 5.89 -18.54 -4.78
N SER A 116 5.36 -17.38 -4.49
CA SER A 116 4.65 -17.07 -3.26
C SER A 116 3.13 -16.97 -3.49
N PHE A 117 2.41 -16.58 -2.47
CA PHE A 117 0.98 -16.34 -2.56
C PHE A 117 0.64 -15.24 -3.57
N GLU A 118 1.52 -14.24 -3.77
CA GLU A 118 1.35 -13.20 -4.77
C GLU A 118 1.29 -13.77 -6.19
N GLN A 119 2.17 -14.71 -6.55
CA GLN A 119 2.16 -15.37 -7.86
C GLN A 119 0.91 -16.23 -8.03
N LEU A 120 0.44 -16.88 -6.99
CA LEU A 120 -0.83 -17.60 -7.04
C LEU A 120 -1.99 -16.65 -7.38
N CYS A 121 -2.08 -15.49 -6.72
CA CYS A 121 -3.12 -14.50 -6.99
C CYS A 121 -3.05 -13.94 -8.41
N ILE A 122 -1.85 -13.60 -8.89
CA ILE A 122 -1.64 -13.08 -10.24
C ILE A 122 -2.03 -14.13 -11.28
N ASN A 123 -1.55 -15.35 -11.13
CA ASN A 123 -1.83 -16.44 -12.06
C ASN A 123 -3.29 -16.84 -12.04
N TYR A 124 -3.93 -16.88 -10.87
CA TYR A 124 -5.37 -17.12 -10.77
C TYR A 124 -6.19 -16.03 -11.51
N THR A 125 -5.79 -14.76 -11.38
CA THR A 125 -6.43 -13.66 -12.10
C THR A 125 -6.31 -13.84 -13.61
N ASN A 126 -5.14 -14.21 -14.11
CA ASN A 126 -4.91 -14.48 -15.52
C ASN A 126 -5.76 -15.65 -16.03
N GLU A 127 -5.86 -16.74 -15.26
CA GLU A 127 -6.75 -17.87 -15.58
C GLU A 127 -8.23 -17.45 -15.67
N LYS A 128 -8.69 -16.61 -14.73
CA LYS A 128 -10.07 -16.08 -14.76
C LYS A 128 -10.33 -15.19 -15.96
N LEU A 129 -9.38 -14.37 -16.35
CA LEU A 129 -9.48 -13.56 -17.56
C LEU A 129 -9.52 -14.43 -18.82
N GLN A 130 -8.66 -15.44 -18.91
CA GLN A 130 -8.66 -16.39 -20.01
C GLN A 130 -10.01 -17.12 -20.11
N GLN A 131 -10.57 -17.53 -18.99
CA GLN A 131 -11.90 -18.15 -18.94
C GLN A 131 -12.99 -17.20 -19.45
N LEU A 132 -12.95 -15.93 -19.04
CA LEU A 132 -13.88 -14.89 -19.52
C LEU A 132 -13.78 -14.68 -21.03
N PHE A 133 -12.56 -14.54 -21.55
CA PHE A 133 -12.34 -14.41 -23.00
C PHE A 133 -12.90 -15.60 -23.77
N ASN A 134 -12.58 -16.81 -23.36
CA ASN A 134 -13.05 -18.02 -24.01
C ASN A 134 -14.59 -18.11 -24.02
N HIS A 135 -15.22 -17.71 -22.91
CA HIS A 135 -16.69 -17.69 -22.83
C HIS A 135 -17.29 -16.64 -23.75
N THR A 136 -16.75 -15.43 -23.72
CA THR A 136 -17.25 -14.29 -24.52
C THR A 136 -17.08 -14.54 -26.00
N VAL A 137 -15.92 -15.02 -26.45
CA VAL A 137 -15.64 -15.30 -27.86
C VAL A 137 -16.56 -16.42 -28.36
N ARG A 138 -16.76 -17.50 -27.60
CA ARG A 138 -17.70 -18.56 -27.97
C ARG A 138 -19.14 -18.04 -28.13
N CYS A 139 -19.62 -17.18 -27.25
CA CYS A 139 -20.94 -16.58 -27.37
C CYS A 139 -21.08 -15.75 -28.64
N PHE A 140 -20.06 -15.00 -29.04
CA PHE A 140 -20.09 -14.25 -30.30
C PHE A 140 -20.14 -15.16 -31.54
N TYR A 141 -19.36 -16.23 -31.59
CA TYR A 141 -19.37 -17.17 -32.72
C TYR A 141 -20.69 -17.95 -32.85
N VAL A 142 -21.34 -18.28 -31.75
CA VAL A 142 -22.64 -18.99 -31.77
C VAL A 142 -23.79 -18.08 -32.22
N LEU A 143 -23.69 -16.76 -31.96
CA LEU A 143 -24.72 -15.80 -32.38
C LEU A 143 -24.51 -15.24 -33.81
N SER A 144 -23.41 -15.61 -34.47
CA SER A 144 -23.07 -15.17 -35.83
C SER A 144 -23.41 -16.20 -36.91
N PHE A 145 -24.03 -17.32 -36.55
CA PHE A 145 -24.62 -18.35 -37.41
C PHE A 145 -26.09 -18.51 -37.06
#